data_78750638a8d95047abe21acc564e3205
#
_entry.id   78750638a8d95047abe21acc564e3205
#
_cell.length_a   1.000
_cell.length_b   1.000
_cell.length_c   1.000
_cell.angle_alpha   90.00
_cell.angle_beta   90.00
_cell.angle_gamma   90.00
#
_symmetry.space_group_name_H-M   'P 1'
#
loop_
_entity.id
_entity.type
_entity.pdbx_description
1 polymer ?
#
loop_
_entity_poly.entity_id
_entity_poly.type
_entity_poly.pdbx_seq_one_letter_code
_entity_poly.pdbx_strand_id
1 'polypeptide(L)'
;MTRSRPRLIPRVSPVSRRRFLTTLGATLASAALPASAWAKFQSDQLRIGYQKAASTLVLLKASGTLETRLAPVGIKVTWTEFPAGPQLLEGLNVGAIDFGYVGEAPPVFAQAAGADFVYTAYELPTPHAEGVVVAKASPIRDVAGLMGKKIGLNRGSDVHWFLVALLQKHGLSIGDVQPQFLAPADARAALQSGAIDAWAIRDPFLAAVQAQDGARLIADASGVASHHQFFLSQREFAQKSKDALAIALDELGKTGQWVRANTAAAAAKLAPIQGLDAATIQTGLTHYAHEYRPIDAAVIAQQQKIADTFYDLKIIPRRVATKDAVLA
;
A
#
# COMPACT_ATOMS: atom_id res chain seq x y z
N MET A 1 0.39 71.42 -38.64
CA MET A 1 -0.61 71.58 -39.73
C MET A 1 -0.94 70.21 -40.23
N THR A 2 -2.06 69.70 -40.00
CA THR A 2 -3.21 69.29 -40.75
C THR A 2 -4.17 68.48 -39.88
N ARG A 3 -5.38 69.03 -39.74
CA ARG A 3 -6.54 68.46 -39.03
C ARG A 3 -7.13 67.32 -39.89
N SER A 4 -7.55 66.22 -39.25
CA SER A 4 -8.48 65.28 -39.86
C SER A 4 -9.63 65.00 -38.89
N ARG A 5 -10.84 65.11 -39.46
CA ARG A 5 -12.15 65.09 -38.82
C ARG A 5 -12.62 63.69 -38.38
N PRO A 6 -13.55 63.59 -37.45
CA PRO A 6 -14.13 62.32 -36.98
C PRO A 6 -15.23 61.84 -37.95
N ARG A 7 -15.29 60.49 -38.15
CA ARG A 7 -16.39 59.83 -38.88
C ARG A 7 -17.53 59.45 -37.94
N LEU A 8 -18.73 59.83 -38.38
CA LEU A 8 -20.04 59.53 -37.78
C LEU A 8 -20.35 58.02 -37.92
N ILE A 9 -20.93 57.46 -36.83
CA ILE A 9 -21.52 56.12 -36.77
C ILE A 9 -23.02 56.26 -37.00
N PRO A 10 -23.67 55.47 -37.88
CA PRO A 10 -25.13 55.50 -38.02
C PRO A 10 -25.80 54.65 -36.93
N ARG A 11 -26.83 55.25 -36.33
CA ARG A 11 -27.79 54.61 -35.41
C ARG A 11 -28.71 53.69 -36.22
N VAL A 12 -28.90 52.43 -35.73
CA VAL A 12 -29.95 51.54 -36.20
C VAL A 12 -30.99 51.42 -35.09
N SER A 13 -32.26 51.73 -35.47
CA SER A 13 -33.45 51.75 -34.62
C SER A 13 -33.99 50.35 -34.33
N PRO A 14 -34.73 50.15 -33.21
CA PRO A 14 -35.25 48.84 -32.82
C PRO A 14 -36.54 48.49 -33.57
N VAL A 15 -36.60 47.26 -34.09
CA VAL A 15 -37.83 46.71 -34.67
C VAL A 15 -38.56 45.88 -33.61
N SER A 16 -39.83 46.20 -33.52
CA SER A 16 -40.90 45.81 -32.61
C SER A 16 -41.17 44.30 -32.58
N ARG A 17 -41.43 43.80 -31.35
CA ARG A 17 -42.13 42.53 -31.08
C ARG A 17 -43.59 42.63 -31.62
N ARG A 18 -44.03 41.60 -32.37
CA ARG A 18 -45.35 40.93 -32.26
C ARG A 18 -45.67 40.18 -33.56
N ARG A 19 -46.23 38.98 -33.32
CA ARG A 19 -47.00 38.11 -34.23
C ARG A 19 -46.23 37.19 -35.16
N PHE A 20 -46.16 35.91 -34.76
CA PHE A 20 -46.90 34.88 -35.51
C PHE A 20 -47.09 33.65 -34.59
N LEU A 21 -48.34 33.49 -34.10
CA LEU A 21 -48.89 32.23 -33.67
C LEU A 21 -49.61 31.64 -34.89
N THR A 22 -49.35 30.39 -35.23
CA THR A 22 -50.36 29.36 -35.46
C THR A 22 -49.75 28.10 -36.10
N THR A 23 -49.95 26.98 -35.37
CA THR A 23 -50.28 25.62 -35.81
C THR A 23 -49.35 24.87 -36.79
N LEU A 24 -48.71 23.80 -36.29
CA LEU A 24 -49.03 22.41 -36.71
C LEU A 24 -48.43 21.43 -35.70
N GLY A 25 -49.30 20.63 -35.08
CA GLY A 25 -48.91 19.52 -34.25
C GLY A 25 -48.29 18.36 -35.06
N ALA A 26 -47.16 17.89 -34.61
CA ALA A 26 -46.65 16.58 -34.95
C ALA A 26 -46.10 15.99 -33.63
N THR A 27 -46.86 15.10 -33.02
CA THR A 27 -46.46 14.26 -31.91
C THR A 27 -45.38 13.32 -32.39
N LEU A 28 -44.12 13.67 -32.17
CA LEU A 28 -43.00 12.74 -32.14
C LEU A 28 -42.90 12.21 -30.71
N ALA A 29 -43.46 11.03 -30.48
CA ALA A 29 -43.20 10.24 -29.29
C ALA A 29 -41.71 9.84 -29.35
N SER A 30 -40.88 10.68 -28.78
CA SER A 30 -39.49 10.31 -28.45
C SER A 30 -39.57 9.27 -27.35
N ALA A 31 -39.41 8.00 -27.70
CA ALA A 31 -39.08 6.95 -26.75
C ALA A 31 -37.80 7.40 -26.03
N ALA A 32 -37.96 8.01 -24.86
CA ALA A 32 -36.87 8.20 -23.94
C ALA A 32 -36.41 6.80 -23.50
N LEU A 33 -35.38 6.26 -24.16
CA LEU A 33 -34.58 5.20 -23.60
C LEU A 33 -34.15 5.65 -22.20
N PRO A 34 -34.32 4.82 -21.15
CA PRO A 34 -33.76 5.17 -19.87
C PRO A 34 -32.27 5.33 -20.08
N ALA A 35 -31.77 6.54 -20.01
CA ALA A 35 -30.37 6.78 -19.78
C ALA A 35 -30.07 6.07 -18.48
N SER A 36 -29.55 4.85 -18.57
CA SER A 36 -28.92 4.15 -17.48
C SER A 36 -27.99 5.18 -16.86
N ALA A 37 -28.33 5.61 -15.64
CA ALA A 37 -27.53 6.50 -14.87
C ALA A 37 -26.21 5.79 -14.58
N TRP A 38 -25.25 5.89 -15.48
CA TRP A 38 -23.86 5.64 -15.21
C TRP A 38 -23.48 6.68 -14.16
N ALA A 39 -23.48 6.26 -12.90
CA ALA A 39 -22.92 7.08 -11.85
C ALA A 39 -21.52 7.46 -12.35
N LYS A 40 -21.33 8.73 -12.69
CA LYS A 40 -20.06 9.22 -13.21
C LYS A 40 -19.07 9.07 -12.08
N PHE A 41 -18.09 8.18 -12.23
CA PHE A 41 -17.01 8.09 -11.27
C PHE A 41 -16.45 9.51 -11.04
N GLN A 42 -16.21 9.86 -9.78
CA GLN A 42 -15.73 11.22 -9.46
C GLN A 42 -14.25 11.41 -9.77
N SER A 43 -13.52 10.32 -10.04
CA SER A 43 -12.14 10.35 -10.52
C SER A 43 -12.04 9.59 -11.83
N ASP A 44 -11.31 10.12 -12.79
CA ASP A 44 -10.95 9.49 -14.06
C ASP A 44 -9.65 8.64 -13.94
N GLN A 45 -9.07 8.57 -12.73
CA GLN A 45 -7.83 7.85 -12.46
C GLN A 45 -7.90 7.09 -11.15
N LEU A 46 -7.18 5.95 -11.11
CA LEU A 46 -6.81 5.22 -9.91
C LEU A 46 -5.29 5.05 -9.92
N ARG A 47 -4.59 5.77 -9.02
CA ARG A 47 -3.13 5.73 -8.90
C ARG A 47 -2.74 4.80 -7.77
N ILE A 48 -2.07 3.70 -8.09
CA ILE A 48 -1.74 2.63 -7.12
C ILE A 48 -0.26 2.65 -6.78
N GLY A 49 0.03 2.73 -5.48
CA GLY A 49 1.38 2.54 -4.95
C GLY A 49 1.61 1.07 -4.53
N TYR A 50 2.78 0.53 -4.88
CA TYR A 50 3.15 -0.82 -4.49
C TYR A 50 4.63 -0.93 -4.12
N GLN A 51 5.00 -2.02 -3.47
CA GLN A 51 6.37 -2.41 -3.13
C GLN A 51 6.69 -3.75 -3.79
N LYS A 52 7.96 -4.07 -4.01
CA LYS A 52 8.35 -5.40 -4.53
C LYS A 52 7.81 -6.56 -3.69
N ALA A 53 7.71 -6.38 -2.38
CA ALA A 53 7.12 -7.36 -1.46
C ALA A 53 5.62 -7.58 -1.66
N ALA A 54 4.90 -6.65 -2.31
CA ALA A 54 3.47 -6.76 -2.60
C ALA A 54 3.20 -7.69 -3.78
N SER A 55 3.59 -8.95 -3.68
CA SER A 55 3.58 -9.92 -4.78
C SER A 55 2.23 -10.02 -5.50
N THR A 56 1.11 -9.99 -4.78
CA THR A 56 -0.22 -10.04 -5.39
C THR A 56 -0.52 -8.77 -6.20
N LEU A 57 -0.14 -7.57 -5.71
CA LEU A 57 -0.29 -6.34 -6.50
C LEU A 57 0.62 -6.32 -7.73
N VAL A 58 1.84 -6.85 -7.61
CA VAL A 58 2.78 -6.98 -8.74
C VAL A 58 2.19 -7.88 -9.82
N LEU A 59 1.56 -8.99 -9.43
CA LEU A 59 0.88 -9.90 -10.36
C LEU A 59 -0.38 -9.29 -10.96
N LEU A 60 -1.17 -8.57 -10.17
CA LEU A 60 -2.35 -7.84 -10.64
C LEU A 60 -1.96 -6.81 -11.70
N LYS A 61 -0.92 -6.01 -11.45
CA LYS A 61 -0.33 -5.09 -12.42
C LYS A 61 0.12 -5.82 -13.69
N ALA A 62 0.86 -6.92 -13.55
CA ALA A 62 1.38 -7.67 -14.68
C ALA A 62 0.29 -8.32 -15.54
N SER A 63 -0.88 -8.63 -14.96
CA SER A 63 -2.01 -9.22 -15.68
C SER A 63 -2.81 -8.20 -16.50
N GLY A 64 -2.82 -6.92 -16.14
CA GLY A 64 -3.64 -5.88 -16.77
C GLY A 64 -5.15 -6.06 -16.57
N THR A 65 -5.57 -6.94 -15.66
CA THR A 65 -7.00 -7.25 -15.46
C THR A 65 -7.74 -6.08 -14.81
N LEU A 66 -7.09 -5.34 -13.93
CA LEU A 66 -7.69 -4.17 -13.29
C LEU A 66 -7.92 -3.04 -14.30
N GLU A 67 -6.95 -2.78 -15.16
CA GLU A 67 -7.06 -1.82 -16.26
C GLU A 67 -8.21 -2.20 -17.20
N THR A 68 -8.29 -3.48 -17.55
CA THR A 68 -9.36 -4.01 -18.41
C THR A 68 -10.75 -3.81 -17.81
N ARG A 69 -10.88 -3.98 -16.50
CA ARG A 69 -12.18 -3.80 -15.80
C ARG A 69 -12.56 -2.34 -15.61
N LEU A 70 -11.59 -1.44 -15.44
CA LEU A 70 -11.85 -0.04 -15.19
C LEU A 70 -11.94 0.81 -16.45
N ALA A 71 -11.35 0.39 -17.56
CA ALA A 71 -11.40 1.10 -18.83
C ALA A 71 -12.83 1.38 -19.36
N PRO A 72 -13.81 0.43 -19.32
CA PRO A 72 -15.16 0.68 -19.79
C PRO A 72 -15.91 1.76 -18.99
N VAL A 73 -15.49 2.03 -17.75
CA VAL A 73 -16.07 3.05 -16.88
C VAL A 73 -15.25 4.36 -16.89
N GLY A 74 -14.24 4.46 -17.78
CA GLY A 74 -13.46 5.67 -18.01
C GLY A 74 -12.38 5.93 -16.97
N ILE A 75 -11.99 4.93 -16.16
CA ILE A 75 -10.94 5.08 -15.16
C ILE A 75 -9.62 4.53 -15.69
N LYS A 76 -8.59 5.37 -15.71
CA LYS A 76 -7.21 5.00 -16.04
C LYS A 76 -6.48 4.53 -14.79
N VAL A 77 -5.84 3.36 -14.84
CA VAL A 77 -5.00 2.86 -13.75
C VAL A 77 -3.54 3.24 -14.00
N THR A 78 -2.85 3.69 -12.96
CA THR A 78 -1.41 3.94 -12.99
C THR A 78 -0.74 3.33 -11.77
N TRP A 79 0.53 2.92 -11.90
CA TRP A 79 1.26 2.20 -10.89
C TRP A 79 2.59 2.87 -10.58
N THR A 80 2.88 3.07 -9.29
CA THR A 80 4.14 3.64 -8.82
C THR A 80 4.79 2.68 -7.82
N GLU A 81 6.04 2.29 -8.09
CA GLU A 81 6.83 1.46 -7.17
C GLU A 81 7.51 2.34 -6.11
N PHE A 82 7.44 1.88 -4.86
CA PHE A 82 8.10 2.50 -3.71
C PHE A 82 9.06 1.50 -3.06
N PRO A 83 10.19 1.97 -2.52
CA PRO A 83 11.19 1.09 -1.90
C PRO A 83 10.70 0.45 -0.59
N ALA A 84 9.80 1.14 0.14
CA ALA A 84 9.26 0.66 1.41
C ALA A 84 7.94 1.38 1.76
N GLY A 85 7.26 0.88 2.81
CA GLY A 85 5.95 1.39 3.28
C GLY A 85 5.96 2.86 3.69
N PRO A 86 6.93 3.37 4.46
CA PRO A 86 6.97 4.77 4.82
C PRO A 86 6.94 5.71 3.61
N GLN A 87 7.75 5.47 2.58
CA GLN A 87 7.79 6.29 1.36
C GLN A 87 6.48 6.19 0.55
N LEU A 88 5.86 5.00 0.54
CA LEU A 88 4.54 4.85 -0.07
C LEU A 88 3.49 5.71 0.62
N LEU A 89 3.50 5.77 1.96
CA LEU A 89 2.56 6.60 2.72
C LEU A 89 2.84 8.09 2.57
N GLU A 90 4.07 8.51 2.36
CA GLU A 90 4.37 9.89 1.94
C GLU A 90 3.71 10.19 0.60
N GLY A 91 3.84 9.28 -0.39
CA GLY A 91 3.16 9.40 -1.69
C GLY A 91 1.65 9.46 -1.58
N LEU A 92 1.05 8.67 -0.68
CA LEU A 92 -0.39 8.71 -0.39
C LEU A 92 -0.79 10.05 0.25
N ASN A 93 -0.04 10.53 1.23
CA ASN A 93 -0.32 11.76 1.96
C ASN A 93 -0.25 13.02 1.08
N VAL A 94 0.69 13.08 0.14
CA VAL A 94 0.80 14.22 -0.80
C VAL A 94 -0.08 14.08 -2.05
N GLY A 95 -0.88 13.03 -2.13
CA GLY A 95 -1.78 12.82 -3.26
C GLY A 95 -1.10 12.34 -4.55
N ALA A 96 0.09 11.78 -4.48
CA ALA A 96 0.75 11.17 -5.63
C ALA A 96 0.12 9.82 -6.02
N ILE A 97 -0.47 9.13 -5.06
CA ILE A 97 -1.23 7.88 -5.23
C ILE A 97 -2.54 7.94 -4.45
N ASP A 98 -3.54 7.15 -4.87
CA ASP A 98 -4.87 7.07 -4.27
C ASP A 98 -5.06 5.84 -3.39
N PHE A 99 -4.31 4.78 -3.68
CA PHE A 99 -4.42 3.47 -3.06
C PHE A 99 -3.05 2.82 -2.96
N GLY A 100 -2.79 2.08 -1.89
CA GLY A 100 -1.50 1.43 -1.72
C GLY A 100 -1.49 0.32 -0.68
N TYR A 101 -0.39 -0.46 -0.67
CA TYR A 101 -0.15 -1.61 0.17
C TYR A 101 1.05 -1.37 1.08
N VAL A 102 0.85 -1.58 2.39
CA VAL A 102 1.88 -1.41 3.43
C VAL A 102 1.72 -2.46 4.53
N GLY A 103 2.79 -2.69 5.31
CA GLY A 103 2.72 -3.46 6.54
C GLY A 103 1.98 -2.74 7.68
N GLU A 104 1.97 -3.37 8.85
CA GLU A 104 1.15 -2.91 9.99
C GLU A 104 1.70 -1.66 10.70
N ALA A 105 3.01 -1.41 10.69
CA ALA A 105 3.57 -0.26 11.41
C ALA A 105 3.55 1.07 10.64
N PRO A 106 3.81 1.14 9.32
CA PRO A 106 3.84 2.40 8.58
C PRO A 106 2.60 3.29 8.77
N PRO A 107 1.34 2.77 8.82
CA PRO A 107 0.16 3.59 9.05
C PRO A 107 0.19 4.34 10.38
N VAL A 108 0.73 3.71 11.43
CA VAL A 108 0.84 4.32 12.76
C VAL A 108 1.79 5.53 12.73
N PHE A 109 2.94 5.40 12.05
CA PHE A 109 3.86 6.52 11.85
C PHE A 109 3.23 7.65 11.03
N ALA A 110 2.54 7.31 9.96
CA ALA A 110 1.88 8.30 9.10
C ALA A 110 0.77 9.06 9.85
N GLN A 111 -0.08 8.38 10.64
CA GLN A 111 -1.07 9.04 11.50
C GLN A 111 -0.40 9.93 12.55
N ALA A 112 0.70 9.46 13.17
CA ALA A 112 1.45 10.27 14.12
C ALA A 112 2.07 11.52 13.45
N ALA A 113 2.37 11.48 12.17
CA ALA A 113 2.81 12.62 11.37
C ALA A 113 1.64 13.51 10.87
N GLY A 114 0.39 13.07 11.02
CA GLY A 114 -0.80 13.84 10.62
C GLY A 114 -1.34 13.51 9.24
N ALA A 115 -0.91 12.40 8.65
CA ALA A 115 -1.43 11.95 7.35
C ALA A 115 -2.92 11.57 7.45
N ASP A 116 -3.69 11.92 6.41
CA ASP A 116 -5.11 11.58 6.29
C ASP A 116 -5.31 10.48 5.25
N PHE A 117 -5.56 9.28 5.73
CA PHE A 117 -5.85 8.09 4.95
C PHE A 117 -6.89 7.23 5.66
N VAL A 118 -7.35 6.19 4.98
CA VAL A 118 -8.24 5.18 5.56
C VAL A 118 -7.75 3.76 5.26
N TYR A 119 -7.94 2.88 6.23
CA TYR A 119 -7.82 1.44 6.04
C TYR A 119 -8.99 0.94 5.20
N THR A 120 -8.73 0.19 4.14
CA THR A 120 -9.76 -0.33 3.23
C THR A 120 -9.90 -1.84 3.30
N ALA A 121 -8.79 -2.56 3.42
CA ALA A 121 -8.72 -3.99 3.59
C ALA A 121 -7.43 -4.40 4.28
N TYR A 122 -7.36 -5.63 4.75
CA TYR A 122 -6.15 -6.22 5.30
C TYR A 122 -5.96 -7.66 4.81
N GLU A 123 -4.72 -8.11 4.78
CA GLU A 123 -4.36 -9.51 4.58
C GLU A 123 -4.39 -10.25 5.92
N LEU A 124 -4.87 -11.49 5.93
CA LEU A 124 -4.85 -12.35 7.11
C LEU A 124 -3.42 -12.49 7.66
N PRO A 125 -3.25 -12.87 8.94
CA PRO A 125 -1.94 -12.96 9.58
C PRO A 125 -0.92 -13.78 8.79
N THR A 126 0.29 -13.25 8.66
CA THR A 126 1.39 -13.85 7.89
C THR A 126 2.71 -13.84 8.68
N PRO A 127 2.75 -14.37 9.92
CA PRO A 127 3.88 -14.20 10.83
C PRO A 127 5.17 -14.87 10.34
N HIS A 128 5.08 -15.86 9.46
CA HIS A 128 6.25 -16.53 8.86
C HIS A 128 6.95 -15.69 7.79
N ALA A 129 6.29 -14.62 7.31
CA ALA A 129 6.83 -13.79 6.24
C ALA A 129 7.84 -12.76 6.73
N GLU A 130 8.10 -12.65 8.03
CA GLU A 130 9.15 -11.80 8.59
C GLU A 130 9.95 -12.52 9.68
N GLY A 131 11.20 -12.13 9.84
CA GLY A 131 12.08 -12.76 10.82
C GLY A 131 13.36 -11.99 11.07
N VAL A 132 14.10 -12.42 12.09
CA VAL A 132 15.48 -12.00 12.36
C VAL A 132 16.43 -13.07 11.87
N VAL A 133 17.32 -12.70 10.97
CA VAL A 133 18.37 -13.58 10.44
C VAL A 133 19.75 -13.11 10.86
N VAL A 134 20.67 -14.05 10.90
CA VAL A 134 22.10 -13.83 11.15
C VAL A 134 22.92 -14.50 10.05
N ALA A 135 24.14 -14.05 9.85
CA ALA A 135 25.06 -14.71 8.90
C ALA A 135 25.25 -16.19 9.25
N LYS A 136 25.52 -17.03 8.25
CA LYS A 136 25.71 -18.50 8.40
C LYS A 136 26.65 -18.88 9.54
N ALA A 137 27.78 -18.19 9.63
CA ALA A 137 28.83 -18.45 10.62
C ALA A 137 28.65 -17.70 11.95
N SER A 138 27.56 -16.91 12.11
CA SER A 138 27.33 -16.13 13.32
C SER A 138 27.27 -17.02 14.58
N PRO A 139 27.86 -16.60 15.70
CA PRO A 139 27.74 -17.31 16.98
C PRO A 139 26.34 -17.10 17.64
N ILE A 140 25.56 -16.13 17.18
CA ILE A 140 24.22 -15.85 17.72
C ILE A 140 23.27 -17.01 17.38
N ARG A 141 22.59 -17.56 18.40
CA ARG A 141 21.73 -18.74 18.25
C ARG A 141 20.25 -18.46 18.53
N ASP A 142 19.97 -17.43 19.31
CA ASP A 142 18.65 -17.08 19.81
C ASP A 142 18.50 -15.57 19.99
N VAL A 143 17.32 -15.13 20.45
CA VAL A 143 16.98 -13.71 20.67
C VAL A 143 17.81 -13.11 21.81
N ALA A 144 18.16 -13.89 22.84
CA ALA A 144 18.98 -13.39 23.94
C ALA A 144 20.39 -12.99 23.47
N GLY A 145 20.92 -13.69 22.47
CA GLY A 145 22.20 -13.38 21.84
C GLY A 145 22.22 -12.06 21.03
N LEU A 146 21.07 -11.38 20.86
CA LEU A 146 20.97 -10.07 20.20
C LEU A 146 21.37 -8.92 21.13
N MET A 147 21.48 -9.12 22.45
CA MET A 147 21.89 -8.07 23.39
C MET A 147 23.22 -7.42 22.96
N GLY A 148 23.21 -6.08 22.87
CA GLY A 148 24.36 -5.27 22.45
C GLY A 148 24.71 -5.35 20.96
N LYS A 149 23.98 -6.13 20.15
CA LYS A 149 24.29 -6.37 18.74
C LYS A 149 23.72 -5.30 17.82
N LYS A 150 24.42 -5.09 16.69
CA LYS A 150 23.95 -4.22 15.61
C LYS A 150 22.93 -4.95 14.77
N ILE A 151 21.68 -4.44 14.75
CA ILE A 151 20.58 -5.07 14.03
C ILE A 151 20.11 -4.15 12.92
N GLY A 152 20.27 -4.57 11.66
CA GLY A 152 19.76 -3.89 10.49
C GLY A 152 18.24 -4.02 10.42
N LEU A 153 17.55 -2.90 10.10
CA LEU A 153 16.09 -2.88 9.87
C LEU A 153 15.68 -1.62 9.14
N ASN A 154 14.50 -1.61 8.52
CA ASN A 154 13.95 -0.40 7.95
C ASN A 154 13.11 0.35 8.99
N ARG A 155 13.47 1.63 9.28
CA ARG A 155 12.80 2.45 10.29
C ARG A 155 11.34 2.67 9.92
N GLY A 156 10.44 2.47 10.88
CA GLY A 156 9.01 2.74 10.72
C GLY A 156 8.27 1.71 9.88
N SER A 157 8.94 0.61 9.47
CA SER A 157 8.30 -0.51 8.78
C SER A 157 7.78 -1.57 9.76
N ASP A 158 7.08 -2.57 9.24
CA ASP A 158 6.58 -3.74 9.95
C ASP A 158 7.68 -4.46 10.73
N VAL A 159 8.86 -4.67 10.12
CA VAL A 159 10.00 -5.30 10.81
C VAL A 159 10.53 -4.46 11.99
N HIS A 160 10.26 -3.15 12.03
CA HIS A 160 10.57 -2.33 13.21
C HIS A 160 9.65 -2.69 14.38
N TRP A 161 8.35 -2.84 14.11
CA TRP A 161 7.38 -3.31 15.11
C TRP A 161 7.72 -4.73 15.57
N PHE A 162 7.93 -5.63 14.63
CA PHE A 162 8.29 -7.01 14.92
C PHE A 162 9.51 -7.10 15.85
N LEU A 163 10.60 -6.39 15.54
CA LEU A 163 11.79 -6.41 16.39
C LEU A 163 11.51 -5.91 17.79
N VAL A 164 10.76 -4.80 17.94
CA VAL A 164 10.36 -4.28 19.26
C VAL A 164 9.56 -5.32 20.04
N ALA A 165 8.55 -5.91 19.44
CA ALA A 165 7.69 -6.91 20.07
C ALA A 165 8.45 -8.20 20.39
N LEU A 166 9.35 -8.64 19.50
CA LEU A 166 10.21 -9.82 19.72
C LEU A 166 11.11 -9.61 20.92
N LEU A 167 11.80 -8.49 21.01
CA LEU A 167 12.67 -8.16 22.12
C LEU A 167 11.89 -8.12 23.45
N GLN A 168 10.74 -7.43 23.49
CA GLN A 168 9.89 -7.35 24.66
C GLN A 168 9.41 -8.75 25.14
N LYS A 169 9.02 -9.62 24.23
CA LYS A 169 8.62 -11.00 24.55
C LYS A 169 9.75 -11.78 25.24
N HIS A 170 10.99 -11.45 24.96
CA HIS A 170 12.18 -12.10 25.53
C HIS A 170 12.83 -11.29 26.68
N GLY A 171 12.09 -10.29 27.25
CA GLY A 171 12.57 -9.51 28.38
C GLY A 171 13.63 -8.47 28.04
N LEU A 172 13.80 -8.17 26.75
CA LEU A 172 14.70 -7.14 26.23
C LEU A 172 13.92 -5.93 25.75
N SER A 173 14.61 -4.82 25.56
CA SER A 173 14.06 -3.60 24.94
C SER A 173 14.83 -3.24 23.68
N ILE A 174 14.30 -2.34 22.89
CA ILE A 174 15.00 -1.80 21.71
C ILE A 174 16.30 -1.06 22.11
N GLY A 175 16.40 -0.57 23.35
CA GLY A 175 17.61 0.05 23.90
C GLY A 175 18.71 -0.92 24.27
N ASP A 176 18.41 -2.23 24.38
CA ASP A 176 19.41 -3.28 24.67
C ASP A 176 20.13 -3.78 23.41
N VAL A 177 19.76 -3.29 22.25
CA VAL A 177 20.40 -3.56 20.95
C VAL A 177 20.83 -2.26 20.28
N GLN A 178 21.53 -2.34 19.16
CA GLN A 178 21.98 -1.20 18.37
C GLN A 178 21.26 -1.18 17.00
N PRO A 179 20.06 -0.57 16.88
CA PRO A 179 19.33 -0.54 15.62
C PRO A 179 20.12 0.23 14.55
N GLN A 180 20.29 -0.38 13.38
CA GLN A 180 20.87 0.24 12.20
C GLN A 180 19.79 0.43 11.15
N PHE A 181 19.37 1.67 10.91
CA PHE A 181 18.29 1.98 9.99
C PHE A 181 18.78 2.01 8.55
N LEU A 182 18.52 0.92 7.83
CA LEU A 182 18.99 0.67 6.48
C LEU A 182 17.84 0.28 5.55
N ALA A 183 17.96 0.59 4.27
CA ALA A 183 17.10 0.00 3.25
C ALA A 183 17.42 -1.50 3.10
N PRO A 184 16.45 -2.35 2.63
CA PRO A 184 16.65 -3.79 2.58
C PRO A 184 17.90 -4.23 1.82
N ALA A 185 18.22 -3.61 0.68
CA ALA A 185 19.40 -3.95 -0.11
C ALA A 185 20.72 -3.62 0.63
N ASP A 186 20.76 -2.46 1.30
CA ASP A 186 21.92 -2.00 2.08
C ASP A 186 22.12 -2.87 3.32
N ALA A 187 21.03 -3.25 3.99
CA ALA A 187 21.08 -4.15 5.14
C ALA A 187 21.59 -5.56 4.77
N ARG A 188 21.24 -6.07 3.59
CA ARG A 188 21.79 -7.33 3.07
C ARG A 188 23.30 -7.23 2.89
N ALA A 189 23.78 -6.19 2.23
CA ALA A 189 25.22 -5.95 2.05
C ALA A 189 25.95 -5.77 3.39
N ALA A 190 25.33 -5.07 4.35
CA ALA A 190 25.87 -4.88 5.69
C ALA A 190 25.95 -6.20 6.48
N LEU A 191 24.98 -7.11 6.35
CA LEU A 191 25.04 -8.45 6.97
C LEU A 191 26.14 -9.30 6.35
N GLN A 192 26.27 -9.28 5.03
CA GLN A 192 27.30 -10.03 4.30
C GLN A 192 28.72 -9.58 4.67
N SER A 193 28.92 -8.26 4.84
CA SER A 193 30.22 -7.69 5.22
C SER A 193 30.52 -7.76 6.73
N GLY A 194 29.54 -8.15 7.57
CA GLY A 194 29.66 -8.13 9.02
C GLY A 194 29.57 -6.73 9.64
N ALA A 195 29.11 -5.72 8.88
CA ALA A 195 28.85 -4.38 9.42
C ALA A 195 27.67 -4.35 10.39
N ILE A 196 26.72 -5.31 10.25
CA ILE A 196 25.67 -5.63 11.22
C ILE A 196 25.74 -7.09 11.62
N ASP A 197 25.29 -7.41 12.83
CA ASP A 197 25.32 -8.75 13.41
C ASP A 197 24.06 -9.58 13.04
N ALA A 198 22.93 -8.90 12.89
CA ALA A 198 21.63 -9.49 12.55
C ALA A 198 20.82 -8.54 11.67
N TRP A 199 19.81 -9.09 11.02
CA TRP A 199 18.92 -8.34 10.14
C TRP A 199 17.46 -8.75 10.38
N ALA A 200 16.62 -7.80 10.78
CA ALA A 200 15.17 -7.96 10.82
C ALA A 200 14.59 -7.61 9.45
N ILE A 201 13.96 -8.60 8.80
CA ILE A 201 13.55 -8.50 7.39
C ILE A 201 12.34 -9.38 7.10
N ARG A 202 11.67 -9.09 6.00
CA ARG A 202 10.53 -9.86 5.46
C ARG A 202 10.78 -10.38 4.06
N ASP A 203 9.89 -11.27 3.61
CA ASP A 203 9.90 -11.77 2.24
C ASP A 203 9.60 -10.67 1.19
N PRO A 204 10.15 -10.83 -0.01
CA PRO A 204 10.96 -11.97 -0.50
C PRO A 204 12.43 -11.94 -0.07
N PHE A 205 12.88 -10.91 0.63
CA PHE A 205 14.29 -10.77 1.06
C PHE A 205 14.68 -11.81 2.10
N LEU A 206 13.76 -12.21 2.98
CA LEU A 206 13.97 -13.26 3.98
C LEU A 206 14.32 -14.59 3.32
N ALA A 207 13.49 -15.06 2.40
CA ALA A 207 13.74 -16.27 1.64
C ALA A 207 15.04 -16.16 0.80
N ALA A 208 15.27 -14.98 0.19
CA ALA A 208 16.45 -14.76 -0.64
C ALA A 208 17.76 -14.85 0.17
N VAL A 209 17.85 -14.22 1.34
CA VAL A 209 19.09 -14.25 2.15
C VAL A 209 19.34 -15.64 2.73
N GLN A 210 18.28 -16.39 3.06
CA GLN A 210 18.40 -17.77 3.50
C GLN A 210 18.90 -18.69 2.36
N ALA A 211 18.29 -18.58 1.18
CA ALA A 211 18.63 -19.45 0.05
C ALA A 211 19.99 -19.13 -0.58
N GLN A 212 20.31 -17.85 -0.76
CA GLN A 212 21.49 -17.41 -1.52
C GLN A 212 22.71 -17.18 -0.64
N ASP A 213 22.53 -16.68 0.59
CA ASP A 213 23.63 -16.32 1.49
C ASP A 213 23.80 -17.35 2.64
N GLY A 214 22.87 -18.32 2.74
CA GLY A 214 22.85 -19.30 3.82
C GLY A 214 22.61 -18.68 5.20
N ALA A 215 21.98 -17.50 5.25
CA ALA A 215 21.65 -16.87 6.52
C ALA A 215 20.71 -17.74 7.35
N ARG A 216 20.88 -17.72 8.68
CA ARG A 216 20.07 -18.52 9.60
C ARG A 216 18.99 -17.67 10.23
N LEU A 217 17.75 -18.14 10.15
CA LEU A 217 16.63 -17.59 10.89
C LEU A 217 16.82 -17.95 12.38
N ILE A 218 16.70 -16.95 13.28
CA ILE A 218 16.73 -17.16 14.73
C ILE A 218 15.38 -16.98 15.38
N ALA A 219 14.51 -16.20 14.77
CA ALA A 219 13.10 -16.04 15.18
C ALA A 219 12.29 -15.51 14.00
N ASP A 220 11.05 -15.95 13.88
CA ASP A 220 10.01 -15.31 13.05
C ASP A 220 8.98 -14.58 13.92
N ALA A 221 7.94 -14.02 13.31
CA ALA A 221 6.92 -13.28 14.05
C ALA A 221 5.86 -14.17 14.73
N SER A 222 5.97 -15.48 14.68
CA SER A 222 5.00 -16.41 15.26
C SER A 222 4.80 -16.18 16.76
N GLY A 223 3.56 -15.86 17.14
CA GLY A 223 3.21 -15.53 18.52
C GLY A 223 3.82 -14.22 19.05
N VAL A 224 4.31 -13.36 18.16
CA VAL A 224 4.92 -12.05 18.46
C VAL A 224 4.15 -10.93 17.78
N ALA A 225 4.06 -10.95 16.46
CA ALA A 225 3.34 -9.98 15.64
C ALA A 225 2.49 -10.71 14.60
N SER A 226 1.39 -10.11 14.20
CA SER A 226 0.51 -10.69 13.19
C SER A 226 1.08 -10.58 11.78
N HIS A 227 1.94 -9.59 11.57
CA HIS A 227 2.42 -9.21 10.25
C HIS A 227 1.28 -9.02 9.25
N HIS A 228 0.23 -8.29 9.68
CA HIS A 228 -0.83 -7.88 8.78
C HIS A 228 -0.30 -6.95 7.71
N GLN A 229 -0.79 -7.14 6.51
CA GLN A 229 -0.59 -6.20 5.44
C GLN A 229 -1.90 -5.43 5.21
N PHE A 230 -1.80 -4.12 5.04
CA PHE A 230 -2.95 -3.25 4.88
C PHE A 230 -3.00 -2.63 3.49
N PHE A 231 -4.21 -2.49 2.99
CA PHE A 231 -4.54 -1.68 1.84
C PHE A 231 -5.16 -0.37 2.33
N LEU A 232 -4.52 0.73 1.96
CA LEU A 232 -4.89 2.06 2.39
C LEU A 232 -5.32 2.90 1.19
N SER A 233 -6.21 3.83 1.43
CA SER A 233 -6.61 4.82 0.43
C SER A 233 -6.59 6.22 1.02
N GLN A 234 -6.39 7.22 0.18
CA GLN A 234 -6.76 8.59 0.53
C GLN A 234 -8.22 8.61 0.95
N ARG A 235 -8.54 9.31 2.05
CA ARG A 235 -9.90 9.39 2.58
C ARG A 235 -10.87 9.95 1.54
N GLU A 236 -10.49 11.03 0.87
CA GLU A 236 -11.32 11.64 -0.16
C GLU A 236 -11.60 10.69 -1.33
N PHE A 237 -10.57 9.98 -1.79
CA PHE A 237 -10.72 8.97 -2.87
C PHE A 237 -11.65 7.85 -2.43
N ALA A 238 -11.45 7.29 -1.23
CA ALA A 238 -12.29 6.21 -0.70
C ALA A 238 -13.76 6.61 -0.52
N GLN A 239 -14.04 7.90 -0.24
CA GLN A 239 -15.40 8.42 -0.13
C GLN A 239 -16.05 8.64 -1.51
N LYS A 240 -15.30 9.19 -2.46
CA LYS A 240 -15.82 9.65 -3.75
C LYS A 240 -15.78 8.57 -4.85
N SER A 241 -14.89 7.60 -4.75
CA SER A 241 -14.64 6.57 -5.79
C SER A 241 -14.80 5.15 -5.23
N LYS A 242 -15.83 4.94 -4.41
CA LYS A 242 -16.12 3.65 -3.73
C LYS A 242 -16.16 2.48 -4.70
N ASP A 243 -16.79 2.66 -5.85
CA ASP A 243 -16.96 1.58 -6.85
C ASP A 243 -15.61 1.20 -7.49
N ALA A 244 -14.76 2.19 -7.78
CA ALA A 244 -13.41 1.93 -8.30
C ALA A 244 -12.55 1.16 -7.29
N LEU A 245 -12.65 1.55 -6.01
CA LEU A 245 -11.97 0.88 -4.92
C LEU A 245 -12.49 -0.55 -4.72
N ALA A 246 -13.81 -0.75 -4.78
CA ALA A 246 -14.43 -2.07 -4.68
C ALA A 246 -13.98 -2.99 -5.83
N ILE A 247 -13.89 -2.48 -7.07
CA ILE A 247 -13.36 -3.22 -8.22
C ILE A 247 -11.89 -3.59 -7.99
N ALA A 248 -11.07 -2.66 -7.48
CA ALA A 248 -9.66 -2.92 -7.20
C ALA A 248 -9.47 -4.02 -6.14
N LEU A 249 -10.25 -3.97 -5.05
CA LEU A 249 -10.22 -4.98 -3.99
C LEU A 249 -10.75 -6.34 -4.46
N ASP A 250 -11.76 -6.37 -5.33
CA ASP A 250 -12.27 -7.60 -5.95
C ASP A 250 -11.23 -8.28 -6.86
N GLU A 251 -10.55 -7.51 -7.73
CA GLU A 251 -9.47 -8.04 -8.57
C GLU A 251 -8.26 -8.48 -7.75
N LEU A 252 -7.94 -7.76 -6.68
CA LEU A 252 -6.92 -8.17 -5.72
C LEU A 252 -7.27 -9.52 -5.08
N GLY A 253 -8.52 -9.69 -4.64
CA GLY A 253 -9.02 -10.95 -4.06
C GLY A 253 -8.92 -12.12 -5.02
N LYS A 254 -9.32 -11.93 -6.28
CA LYS A 254 -9.20 -12.93 -7.35
C LYS A 254 -7.75 -13.30 -7.65
N THR A 255 -6.87 -12.28 -7.70
CA THR A 255 -5.42 -12.50 -7.89
C THR A 255 -4.84 -13.30 -6.74
N GLY A 256 -5.18 -12.96 -5.48
CA GLY A 256 -4.73 -13.71 -4.30
C GLY A 256 -5.23 -15.17 -4.33
N GLN A 257 -6.49 -15.40 -4.69
CA GLN A 257 -7.02 -16.76 -4.87
C GLN A 257 -6.23 -17.54 -5.92
N TRP A 258 -5.92 -16.90 -7.05
CA TRP A 258 -5.12 -17.52 -8.10
C TRP A 258 -3.70 -17.85 -7.61
N VAL A 259 -3.05 -16.96 -6.85
CA VAL A 259 -1.71 -17.19 -6.27
C VAL A 259 -1.72 -18.42 -5.37
N ARG A 260 -2.70 -18.55 -4.47
CA ARG A 260 -2.83 -19.72 -3.59
C ARG A 260 -2.97 -21.02 -4.36
N ALA A 261 -3.77 -21.01 -5.42
CA ALA A 261 -4.02 -22.20 -6.25
C ALA A 261 -2.83 -22.53 -7.20
N ASN A 262 -1.95 -21.54 -7.50
CA ASN A 262 -0.95 -21.66 -8.55
C ASN A 262 0.40 -21.07 -8.11
N THR A 263 0.85 -21.34 -6.88
CA THR A 263 2.02 -20.71 -6.26
C THR A 263 3.28 -20.82 -7.13
N ALA A 264 3.55 -22.00 -7.72
CA ALA A 264 4.70 -22.18 -8.60
C ALA A 264 4.61 -21.33 -9.89
N ALA A 265 3.43 -21.23 -10.50
CA ALA A 265 3.22 -20.39 -11.67
C ALA A 265 3.30 -18.89 -11.31
N ALA A 266 2.82 -18.50 -10.14
CA ALA A 266 2.95 -17.15 -9.60
C ALA A 266 4.43 -16.80 -9.40
N ALA A 267 5.21 -17.70 -8.81
CA ALA A 267 6.64 -17.53 -8.60
C ALA A 267 7.39 -17.38 -9.94
N ALA A 268 7.09 -18.20 -10.93
CA ALA A 268 7.70 -18.10 -12.26
C ALA A 268 7.42 -16.75 -12.94
N LYS A 269 6.22 -16.18 -12.76
CA LYS A 269 5.87 -14.84 -13.29
C LYS A 269 6.58 -13.71 -12.54
N LEU A 270 6.75 -13.85 -11.22
CA LEU A 270 7.39 -12.84 -10.37
C LEU A 270 8.92 -12.81 -10.50
N ALA A 271 9.55 -13.96 -10.78
CA ALA A 271 10.99 -14.12 -10.82
C ALA A 271 11.70 -13.05 -11.69
N PRO A 272 11.33 -12.83 -12.97
CA PRO A 272 11.97 -11.79 -13.78
C PRO A 272 11.67 -10.36 -13.28
N ILE A 273 10.52 -10.13 -12.61
CA ILE A 273 10.11 -8.82 -12.13
C ILE A 273 10.86 -8.45 -10.85
N GLN A 274 11.03 -9.42 -9.93
CA GLN A 274 11.66 -9.19 -8.64
C GLN A 274 13.18 -9.41 -8.67
N GLY A 275 13.72 -10.02 -9.74
CA GLY A 275 15.15 -10.31 -9.89
C GLY A 275 15.65 -11.41 -8.94
N LEU A 276 14.77 -12.38 -8.60
CA LEU A 276 15.07 -13.54 -7.78
C LEU A 276 14.71 -14.82 -8.54
N ASP A 277 15.28 -15.93 -8.16
CA ASP A 277 14.90 -17.23 -8.74
C ASP A 277 13.50 -17.66 -8.29
N ALA A 278 12.83 -18.47 -9.13
CA ALA A 278 11.45 -18.87 -8.89
C ALA A 278 11.26 -19.70 -7.62
N ALA A 279 12.25 -20.51 -7.23
CA ALA A 279 12.16 -21.32 -6.02
C ALA A 279 12.19 -20.45 -4.75
N THR A 280 13.07 -19.46 -4.72
CA THR A 280 13.13 -18.46 -3.64
C THR A 280 11.81 -17.67 -3.53
N ILE A 281 11.26 -17.21 -4.66
CA ILE A 281 9.97 -16.52 -4.67
C ILE A 281 8.86 -17.45 -4.20
N GLN A 282 8.83 -18.69 -4.66
CA GLN A 282 7.82 -19.67 -4.25
C GLN A 282 7.85 -19.88 -2.74
N THR A 283 9.03 -20.01 -2.14
CA THR A 283 9.17 -20.10 -0.68
C THR A 283 8.55 -18.89 0.00
N GLY A 284 8.90 -17.66 -0.41
CA GLY A 284 8.33 -16.44 0.17
C GLY A 284 6.81 -16.36 -0.01
N LEU A 285 6.27 -16.76 -1.16
CA LEU A 285 4.82 -16.77 -1.38
C LEU A 285 4.07 -17.71 -0.42
N THR A 286 4.67 -18.81 0.00
CA THR A 286 4.03 -19.73 0.97
C THR A 286 3.91 -19.16 2.37
N HIS A 287 4.64 -18.09 2.69
CA HIS A 287 4.59 -17.43 3.99
C HIS A 287 3.45 -16.40 4.07
N TYR A 288 2.86 -15.98 2.94
CA TYR A 288 1.74 -15.04 2.88
C TYR A 288 0.40 -15.77 2.73
N ALA A 289 -0.65 -15.18 3.30
CA ALA A 289 -2.00 -15.73 3.22
C ALA A 289 -2.64 -15.53 1.85
N HIS A 290 -2.30 -14.43 1.14
CA HIS A 290 -2.95 -13.99 -0.11
C HIS A 290 -4.48 -14.01 -0.01
N GLU A 291 -4.99 -13.75 1.19
CA GLU A 291 -6.42 -13.68 1.49
C GLU A 291 -6.72 -12.36 2.19
N TYR A 292 -7.65 -11.61 1.62
CA TYR A 292 -7.93 -10.23 2.03
C TYR A 292 -9.32 -10.12 2.61
N ARG A 293 -9.46 -9.30 3.67
CA ARG A 293 -10.70 -9.07 4.39
C ARG A 293 -10.98 -7.58 4.51
N PRO A 294 -12.27 -7.19 4.53
CA PRO A 294 -12.65 -5.85 4.97
C PRO A 294 -12.12 -5.57 6.38
N ILE A 295 -11.84 -4.31 6.67
CA ILE A 295 -11.39 -3.87 8.00
C ILE A 295 -12.46 -4.21 9.05
N ASP A 296 -12.03 -4.77 10.17
CA ASP A 296 -12.88 -5.06 11.33
C ASP A 296 -12.30 -4.44 12.62
N ALA A 297 -13.13 -4.48 13.67
CA ALA A 297 -12.75 -3.89 14.96
C ALA A 297 -11.56 -4.60 15.61
N ALA A 298 -11.39 -5.92 15.37
CA ALA A 298 -10.33 -6.70 16.00
C ALA A 298 -8.96 -6.32 15.42
N VAL A 299 -8.87 -6.17 14.08
CA VAL A 299 -7.61 -5.77 13.45
C VAL A 299 -7.24 -4.33 13.79
N ILE A 300 -8.22 -3.44 13.91
CA ILE A 300 -7.98 -2.05 14.36
C ILE A 300 -7.52 -1.99 15.82
N ALA A 301 -8.05 -2.84 16.68
CA ALA A 301 -7.57 -2.94 18.06
C ALA A 301 -6.12 -3.47 18.15
N GLN A 302 -5.69 -4.33 17.23
CA GLN A 302 -4.28 -4.74 17.12
C GLN A 302 -3.40 -3.57 16.65
N GLN A 303 -3.84 -2.79 15.66
CA GLN A 303 -3.15 -1.57 15.23
C GLN A 303 -3.03 -0.56 16.38
N GLN A 304 -4.04 -0.44 17.25
CA GLN A 304 -3.97 0.43 18.42
C GLN A 304 -2.87 0.00 19.39
N LYS A 305 -2.66 -1.30 19.60
CA LYS A 305 -1.56 -1.80 20.45
C LYS A 305 -0.19 -1.40 19.90
N ILE A 306 0.00 -1.44 18.57
CA ILE A 306 1.24 -0.99 17.94
C ILE A 306 1.43 0.50 18.21
N ALA A 307 0.39 1.31 18.02
CA ALA A 307 0.41 2.75 18.24
C ALA A 307 0.74 3.11 19.70
N ASP A 308 0.09 2.46 20.65
CA ASP A 308 0.32 2.68 22.08
C ASP A 308 1.75 2.30 22.48
N THR A 309 2.23 1.13 22.04
CA THR A 309 3.61 0.70 22.32
C THR A 309 4.64 1.67 21.74
N PHE A 310 4.48 2.12 20.51
CA PHE A 310 5.40 3.07 19.90
C PHE A 310 5.38 4.44 20.57
N TYR A 311 4.22 4.87 21.06
CA TYR A 311 4.13 6.11 21.84
C TYR A 311 4.83 5.96 23.20
N ASP A 312 4.57 4.88 23.93
CA ASP A 312 5.15 4.65 25.28
C ASP A 312 6.67 4.49 25.20
N LEU A 313 7.19 3.91 24.13
CA LEU A 313 8.62 3.83 23.82
C LEU A 313 9.20 5.12 23.21
N LYS A 314 8.39 6.18 23.04
CA LYS A 314 8.79 7.47 22.43
C LYS A 314 9.33 7.32 20.99
N ILE A 315 8.90 6.28 20.29
CA ILE A 315 9.23 6.03 18.87
C ILE A 315 8.41 6.95 17.97
N ILE A 316 7.15 7.22 18.35
CA ILE A 316 6.29 8.23 17.74
C ILE A 316 6.06 9.41 18.70
N PRO A 317 5.89 10.67 18.17
CA PRO A 317 5.86 11.86 19.01
C PRO A 317 4.53 12.11 19.73
N ARG A 318 3.43 11.51 19.26
CA ARG A 318 2.07 11.71 19.82
C ARG A 318 1.24 10.44 19.80
N ARG A 319 0.24 10.38 20.68
CA ARG A 319 -0.75 9.31 20.65
C ARG A 319 -1.56 9.35 19.37
N VAL A 320 -1.92 8.16 18.89
CA VAL A 320 -2.70 7.95 17.67
C VAL A 320 -3.94 7.13 18.03
N ALA A 321 -5.10 7.52 17.54
CA ALA A 321 -6.32 6.72 17.58
C ALA A 321 -6.51 6.05 16.21
N THR A 322 -6.17 4.78 16.10
CA THR A 322 -6.19 4.07 14.80
C THR A 322 -7.60 3.97 14.20
N LYS A 323 -8.65 3.98 15.04
CA LYS A 323 -10.05 4.03 14.61
C LYS A 323 -10.40 5.26 13.77
N ASP A 324 -9.67 6.37 13.92
CA ASP A 324 -9.94 7.60 13.16
C ASP A 324 -9.57 7.44 11.66
N ALA A 325 -8.78 6.42 11.33
CA ALA A 325 -8.46 6.02 9.96
C ALA A 325 -9.39 4.93 9.40
N VAL A 326 -10.57 4.74 9.96
CA VAL A 326 -11.61 3.87 9.41
C VAL A 326 -12.72 4.74 8.82
N LEU A 327 -13.28 4.33 7.68
CA LEU A 327 -14.48 4.97 7.13
C LEU A 327 -15.68 4.61 8.02
N ALA A 328 -16.47 5.61 8.35
CA ALA A 328 -17.75 5.44 9.04
C ALA A 328 -18.79 4.82 8.10
#